data_05c1d67182b6bbcd143cc0d6592b5135
#
_entry.id   05c1d67182b6bbcd143cc0d6592b5135
#
_cell.length_a   1.000
_cell.length_b   1.000
_cell.length_c   1.000
_cell.angle_alpha   90.00
_cell.angle_beta   90.00
_cell.angle_gamma   90.00
#
_symmetry.space_group_name_H-M   'P 1'
#
loop_
_entity.id
_entity.type
_entity.pdbx_description
1 polymer ?
#
loop_
_entity_poly.entity_id
_entity_poly.type
_entity_poly.pdbx_seq_one_letter_code
_entity_poly.pdbx_strand_id
1 'polypeptide(L)'
;QWDDVPRQAEKLSKEHGNEVDAVVVFMGTNDFNAGVPVGEWYVETEDTVTAAVHGKKQVYKRKKRTPVMTGDTFKGRINIGISKLKTLFPDKQIVLLTPLHRAYATFGDTNIQPDESWQNICGEYFDAYVEAVKEAGNVWGVPVIDLNSVSGLNPMVEAQLPYFHDKATDRLHPSTEGQERMAATLMYQLLALPVK
;
A
#
# COMPACT_ATOMS: atom_id res chain seq x y z
N GLN A 1 5.92 7.39 -4.00
CA GLN A 1 4.45 7.30 -4.11
C GLN A 1 4.05 6.10 -4.96
N TRP A 2 2.81 5.67 -4.87
CA TRP A 2 2.28 4.53 -5.64
C TRP A 2 2.28 4.76 -7.15
N ASP A 3 2.20 5.98 -7.62
CA ASP A 3 2.30 6.32 -9.06
C ASP A 3 3.67 5.98 -9.68
N ASP A 4 4.71 5.82 -8.85
CA ASP A 4 6.05 5.41 -9.29
C ASP A 4 6.22 3.89 -9.42
N VAL A 5 5.35 3.09 -8.80
CA VAL A 5 5.44 1.62 -8.81
C VAL A 5 5.48 1.02 -10.22
N PRO A 6 4.65 1.45 -11.20
CA PRO A 6 4.70 0.91 -12.55
C PRO A 6 6.06 1.11 -13.22
N ARG A 7 6.68 2.29 -13.07
CA ARG A 7 8.00 2.61 -13.62
C ARG A 7 9.09 1.77 -12.97
N GLN A 8 9.06 1.62 -11.64
CA GLN A 8 10.01 0.79 -10.90
C GLN A 8 9.85 -0.69 -11.28
N ALA A 9 8.64 -1.18 -11.45
CA ALA A 9 8.37 -2.55 -11.87
C ALA A 9 8.94 -2.83 -13.29
N GLU A 10 8.78 -1.89 -14.22
CA GLU A 10 9.36 -2.02 -15.57
C GLU A 10 10.89 -2.04 -15.53
N LYS A 11 11.49 -1.16 -14.74
CA LYS A 11 12.94 -1.13 -14.55
C LYS A 11 13.45 -2.45 -13.97
N LEU A 12 12.83 -2.92 -12.89
CA LEU A 12 13.18 -4.17 -12.23
C LEU A 12 13.08 -5.37 -13.20
N SER A 13 11.96 -5.47 -13.92
CA SER A 13 11.75 -6.53 -14.92
C SER A 13 12.79 -6.51 -16.03
N LYS A 14 13.15 -5.31 -16.53
CA LYS A 14 14.13 -5.14 -17.59
C LYS A 14 15.56 -5.46 -17.16
N GLU A 15 15.93 -5.08 -15.94
CA GLU A 15 17.30 -5.22 -15.42
C GLU A 15 17.56 -6.59 -14.78
N HIS A 16 16.56 -7.19 -14.15
CA HIS A 16 16.71 -8.42 -13.36
C HIS A 16 15.75 -9.55 -13.75
N GLY A 17 14.68 -9.26 -14.48
CA GLY A 17 13.81 -10.29 -15.06
C GLY A 17 13.44 -11.43 -14.09
N ASN A 18 13.84 -12.63 -14.43
CA ASN A 18 13.56 -13.85 -13.65
C ASN A 18 14.44 -14.06 -12.41
N GLU A 19 15.44 -13.22 -12.17
CA GLU A 19 16.30 -13.31 -10.98
C GLU A 19 15.59 -12.76 -9.72
N VAL A 20 14.42 -12.16 -9.89
CA VAL A 20 13.60 -11.66 -8.77
C VAL A 20 12.85 -12.84 -8.14
N ASP A 21 13.05 -13.06 -6.85
CA ASP A 21 12.32 -14.08 -6.07
C ASP A 21 11.00 -13.56 -5.51
N ALA A 22 11.01 -12.31 -5.03
CA ALA A 22 9.84 -11.65 -4.47
C ALA A 22 9.89 -10.13 -4.69
N VAL A 23 8.72 -9.49 -4.74
CA VAL A 23 8.59 -8.03 -4.79
C VAL A 23 7.85 -7.56 -3.54
N VAL A 24 8.51 -6.74 -2.74
CA VAL A 24 7.92 -6.13 -1.54
C VAL A 24 7.65 -4.66 -1.82
N VAL A 25 6.41 -4.22 -1.62
CA VAL A 25 5.99 -2.83 -1.84
C VAL A 25 5.64 -2.18 -0.51
N PHE A 26 6.39 -1.14 -0.15
CA PHE A 26 6.20 -0.34 1.07
C PHE A 26 5.96 1.12 0.71
N MET A 27 4.72 1.49 0.49
CA MET A 27 4.30 2.79 -0.04
C MET A 27 3.02 3.28 0.66
N GLY A 28 2.73 4.59 0.57
CA GLY A 28 1.49 5.21 1.04
C GLY A 28 1.70 6.50 1.85
N THR A 29 2.74 6.58 2.67
CA THR A 29 3.05 7.77 3.48
C THR A 29 3.20 9.04 2.61
N ASN A 30 3.89 8.94 1.48
CA ASN A 30 4.09 10.07 0.58
C ASN A 30 2.85 10.41 -0.25
N ASP A 31 1.95 9.45 -0.48
CA ASP A 31 0.64 9.73 -1.11
C ASP A 31 -0.25 10.52 -0.13
N PHE A 32 -0.26 10.15 1.16
CA PHE A 32 -0.92 10.94 2.20
C PHE A 32 -0.38 12.37 2.28
N ASN A 33 0.95 12.54 2.33
CA ASN A 33 1.58 13.86 2.41
C ASN A 33 1.29 14.74 1.18
N ALA A 34 1.19 14.12 0.01
CA ALA A 34 0.84 14.82 -1.22
C ALA A 34 -0.65 15.13 -1.35
N GLY A 35 -1.48 14.70 -0.39
CA GLY A 35 -2.92 14.91 -0.42
C GLY A 35 -3.61 14.21 -1.58
N VAL A 36 -3.18 12.99 -1.91
CA VAL A 36 -3.81 12.17 -2.93
C VAL A 36 -5.10 11.60 -2.36
N PRO A 37 -6.29 11.91 -2.90
CA PRO A 37 -7.56 11.39 -2.37
C PRO A 37 -7.58 9.86 -2.38
N VAL A 38 -8.17 9.23 -1.35
CA VAL A 38 -8.22 7.77 -1.25
C VAL A 38 -8.97 7.13 -2.42
N GLY A 39 -10.12 7.66 -2.79
CA GLY A 39 -10.91 7.21 -3.94
C GLY A 39 -11.56 5.82 -3.74
N GLU A 40 -12.02 5.25 -4.86
CA GLU A 40 -12.75 3.99 -4.89
C GLU A 40 -11.97 2.90 -5.64
N TRP A 41 -12.18 1.63 -5.24
CA TRP A 41 -11.57 0.47 -5.91
C TRP A 41 -12.18 0.20 -7.27
N TYR A 42 -13.50 0.41 -7.40
CA TYR A 42 -14.28 0.00 -8.58
C TYR A 42 -15.25 1.08 -9.00
N VAL A 43 -15.50 1.14 -10.29
CA VAL A 43 -16.71 1.75 -10.86
C VAL A 43 -17.73 0.65 -11.13
N GLU A 44 -19.00 0.92 -10.83
CA GLU A 44 -20.11 0.01 -11.12
C GLU A 44 -20.88 0.51 -12.35
N THR A 45 -21.08 -0.38 -13.31
CA THR A 45 -21.90 -0.14 -14.51
C THR A 45 -22.93 -1.26 -14.68
N GLU A 46 -24.05 -0.98 -15.32
CA GLU A 46 -24.95 -2.06 -15.76
C GLU A 46 -24.43 -2.67 -17.06
N ASP A 47 -24.40 -4.00 -17.12
CA ASP A 47 -23.97 -4.75 -18.28
C ASP A 47 -24.77 -6.05 -18.41
N THR A 48 -24.68 -6.71 -19.55
CA THR A 48 -25.33 -7.99 -19.79
C THR A 48 -24.33 -9.13 -19.62
N VAL A 49 -24.76 -10.19 -18.94
CA VAL A 49 -23.94 -11.39 -18.73
C VAL A 49 -24.75 -12.64 -19.04
N THR A 50 -24.12 -13.57 -19.74
CA THR A 50 -24.70 -14.91 -19.93
C THR A 50 -24.32 -15.78 -18.74
N ALA A 51 -25.33 -16.34 -18.07
CA ALA A 51 -25.12 -17.27 -16.97
C ALA A 51 -26.14 -18.41 -17.03
N ALA A 52 -25.77 -19.56 -16.47
CA ALA A 52 -26.68 -20.66 -16.26
C ALA A 52 -27.17 -20.66 -14.80
N VAL A 53 -28.46 -20.48 -14.58
CA VAL A 53 -29.11 -20.53 -13.28
C VAL A 53 -30.16 -21.65 -13.29
N HIS A 54 -30.07 -22.56 -12.33
CA HIS A 54 -30.93 -23.76 -12.31
C HIS A 54 -30.92 -24.58 -13.61
N GLY A 55 -29.71 -24.69 -14.22
CA GLY A 55 -29.54 -25.44 -15.46
C GLY A 55 -30.02 -24.74 -16.76
N LYS A 56 -30.53 -23.53 -16.67
CA LYS A 56 -30.99 -22.75 -17.83
C LYS A 56 -30.03 -21.62 -18.15
N LYS A 57 -29.45 -21.65 -19.36
CA LYS A 57 -28.58 -20.58 -19.88
C LYS A 57 -29.45 -19.40 -20.33
N GLN A 58 -29.22 -18.24 -19.76
CA GLN A 58 -29.96 -17.01 -20.07
C GLN A 58 -29.01 -15.79 -20.00
N VAL A 59 -29.46 -14.69 -20.63
CA VAL A 59 -28.79 -13.39 -20.53
C VAL A 59 -29.48 -12.58 -19.45
N TYR A 60 -28.66 -12.03 -18.53
CA TYR A 60 -29.13 -11.23 -17.42
C TYR A 60 -28.53 -9.83 -17.49
N LYS A 61 -29.29 -8.81 -17.14
CA LYS A 61 -28.80 -7.46 -16.90
C LYS A 61 -28.39 -7.37 -15.41
N ARG A 62 -27.12 -7.08 -15.16
CA ARG A 62 -26.56 -7.02 -13.81
C ARG A 62 -25.53 -5.90 -13.67
N LYS A 63 -25.27 -5.47 -12.42
CA LYS A 63 -24.15 -4.60 -12.12
C LYS A 63 -22.83 -5.36 -12.30
N LYS A 64 -21.88 -4.69 -12.95
CA LYS A 64 -20.52 -5.13 -13.18
C LYS A 64 -19.57 -4.14 -12.52
N ARG A 65 -18.57 -4.64 -11.82
CA ARG A 65 -17.47 -3.84 -11.27
C ARG A 65 -16.28 -3.89 -12.20
N THR A 66 -15.68 -2.72 -12.43
CA THR A 66 -14.42 -2.58 -13.16
C THR A 66 -13.44 -1.80 -12.27
N PRO A 67 -12.18 -2.25 -12.10
CA PRO A 67 -11.19 -1.52 -11.32
C PRO A 67 -10.99 -0.10 -11.83
N VAL A 68 -10.92 0.85 -10.91
CA VAL A 68 -10.58 2.26 -11.24
C VAL A 68 -9.09 2.34 -11.52
N MET A 69 -8.71 2.60 -12.77
CA MET A 69 -7.32 2.68 -13.23
C MET A 69 -6.95 4.14 -13.48
N THR A 70 -6.78 4.94 -12.39
CA THR A 70 -6.41 6.36 -12.47
C THR A 70 -5.24 6.67 -11.54
N GLY A 71 -4.38 7.63 -11.95
CA GLY A 71 -3.33 8.18 -11.10
C GLY A 71 -3.82 9.26 -10.12
N ASP A 72 -5.09 9.66 -10.19
CA ASP A 72 -5.63 10.77 -9.42
C ASP A 72 -6.05 10.38 -8.00
N THR A 73 -6.23 9.08 -7.74
CA THR A 73 -6.64 8.56 -6.43
C THR A 73 -5.68 7.47 -5.95
N PHE A 74 -5.58 7.32 -4.64
CA PHE A 74 -4.68 6.36 -4.00
C PHE A 74 -5.02 4.91 -4.38
N LYS A 75 -6.30 4.52 -4.27
CA LYS A 75 -6.78 3.19 -4.68
C LYS A 75 -6.59 2.95 -6.19
N GLY A 76 -6.77 3.99 -7.02
CA GLY A 76 -6.50 3.92 -8.45
C GLY A 76 -5.02 3.68 -8.77
N ARG A 77 -4.10 4.37 -8.08
CA ARG A 77 -2.65 4.16 -8.18
C ARG A 77 -2.26 2.74 -7.78
N ILE A 78 -2.83 2.22 -6.67
CA ILE A 78 -2.61 0.83 -6.23
C ILE A 78 -3.09 -0.14 -7.30
N ASN A 79 -4.27 0.06 -7.87
CA ASN A 79 -4.79 -0.78 -8.95
C ASN A 79 -3.83 -0.84 -10.15
N ILE A 80 -3.32 0.32 -10.60
CA ILE A 80 -2.34 0.39 -11.69
C ILE A 80 -1.04 -0.34 -11.29
N GLY A 81 -0.51 -0.05 -10.10
CA GLY A 81 0.76 -0.60 -9.62
C GLY A 81 0.72 -2.12 -9.51
N ILE A 82 -0.29 -2.69 -8.82
CA ILE A 82 -0.39 -4.14 -8.63
C ILE A 82 -0.72 -4.87 -9.93
N SER A 83 -1.59 -4.31 -10.77
CA SER A 83 -1.86 -4.87 -12.11
C SER A 83 -0.58 -4.98 -12.93
N LYS A 84 0.27 -3.95 -12.89
CA LYS A 84 1.56 -3.94 -13.59
C LYS A 84 2.52 -4.99 -13.02
N LEU A 85 2.64 -5.06 -11.69
CA LEU A 85 3.49 -6.04 -11.01
C LEU A 85 3.06 -7.47 -11.35
N LYS A 86 1.77 -7.79 -11.28
CA LYS A 86 1.25 -9.13 -11.63
C LYS A 86 1.45 -9.47 -13.10
N THR A 87 1.45 -8.48 -13.99
CA THR A 87 1.72 -8.69 -15.42
C THR A 87 3.18 -8.99 -15.69
N LEU A 88 4.09 -8.28 -15.02
CA LEU A 88 5.54 -8.43 -15.23
C LEU A 88 6.15 -9.60 -14.44
N PHE A 89 5.56 -9.93 -13.29
CA PHE A 89 6.03 -10.96 -12.36
C PHE A 89 4.90 -11.94 -12.01
N PRO A 90 4.31 -12.64 -13.01
CA PRO A 90 3.10 -13.44 -12.81
C PRO A 90 3.30 -14.65 -11.90
N ASP A 91 4.54 -15.14 -11.80
CA ASP A 91 4.96 -16.29 -11.02
C ASP A 91 5.71 -15.94 -9.73
N LYS A 92 5.87 -14.64 -9.42
CA LYS A 92 6.62 -14.20 -8.23
C LYS A 92 5.71 -13.80 -7.08
N GLN A 93 6.22 -13.96 -5.87
CA GLN A 93 5.55 -13.47 -4.67
C GLN A 93 5.56 -11.94 -4.63
N ILE A 94 4.38 -11.33 -4.59
CA ILE A 94 4.22 -9.89 -4.35
C ILE A 94 3.67 -9.73 -2.94
N VAL A 95 4.28 -8.88 -2.12
CA VAL A 95 3.88 -8.61 -0.74
C VAL A 95 3.72 -7.11 -0.55
N LEU A 96 2.60 -6.68 0.03
CA LEU A 96 2.38 -5.29 0.41
C LEU A 96 2.67 -5.08 1.88
N LEU A 97 3.28 -3.95 2.21
CA LEU A 97 3.46 -3.51 3.59
C LEU A 97 2.61 -2.27 3.82
N THR A 98 1.84 -2.24 4.90
CA THR A 98 1.16 -0.99 5.29
C THR A 98 2.16 0.05 5.76
N PRO A 99 1.90 1.35 5.56
CA PRO A 99 2.69 2.41 6.18
C PRO A 99 2.72 2.27 7.70
N LEU A 100 3.85 2.65 8.32
CA LEU A 100 3.98 2.72 9.79
C LEU A 100 3.19 3.90 10.34
N HIS A 101 2.88 3.86 11.63
CA HIS A 101 2.48 5.05 12.38
C HIS A 101 3.52 6.17 12.20
N ARG A 102 3.03 7.40 12.14
CA ARG A 102 3.86 8.57 11.90
C ARG A 102 3.49 9.73 12.81
N ALA A 103 4.50 10.50 13.20
CA ALA A 103 4.29 11.75 13.90
C ALA A 103 4.96 12.91 13.16
N TYR A 104 5.08 14.04 13.84
CA TYR A 104 5.64 15.27 13.29
C TYR A 104 7.02 15.06 12.68
N ALA A 105 7.24 15.63 11.50
CA ALA A 105 8.56 15.71 10.88
C ALA A 105 8.76 17.07 10.19
N THR A 106 9.99 17.56 10.18
CA THR A 106 10.38 18.77 9.47
C THR A 106 11.75 18.61 8.82
N PHE A 107 11.81 18.96 7.55
CA PHE A 107 13.01 18.88 6.70
C PHE A 107 13.32 20.26 6.09
N GLY A 108 13.14 21.31 6.89
CA GLY A 108 13.27 22.71 6.51
C GLY A 108 11.90 23.42 6.40
N ASP A 109 11.93 24.73 6.18
CA ASP A 109 10.77 25.61 6.27
C ASP A 109 9.64 25.30 5.26
N THR A 110 9.96 24.59 4.18
CA THR A 110 9.01 24.25 3.12
C THR A 110 8.53 22.80 3.16
N ASN A 111 9.05 21.98 4.11
CA ASN A 111 8.66 20.59 4.27
C ASN A 111 8.41 20.27 5.75
N ILE A 112 7.25 20.72 6.21
CA ILE A 112 6.74 20.48 7.57
C ILE A 112 5.54 19.55 7.45
N GLN A 113 5.61 18.42 8.14
CA GLN A 113 4.60 17.36 8.09
C GLN A 113 3.98 17.18 9.47
N PRO A 114 2.70 17.52 9.65
CA PRO A 114 1.97 17.24 10.88
C PRO A 114 1.94 15.74 11.20
N ASP A 115 1.64 15.41 12.44
CA ASP A 115 1.39 14.02 12.84
C ASP A 115 0.08 13.47 12.25
N GLU A 116 -0.11 12.15 12.37
CA GLU A 116 -1.24 11.43 11.78
C GLU A 116 -2.61 11.76 12.39
N SER A 117 -2.68 12.53 13.49
CA SER A 117 -3.95 12.99 14.06
C SER A 117 -4.60 14.10 13.25
N TRP A 118 -3.85 14.69 12.32
CA TRP A 118 -4.34 15.71 11.40
C TRP A 118 -4.73 15.14 10.06
N GLN A 119 -5.85 15.64 9.52
CA GLN A 119 -6.20 15.39 8.12
C GLN A 119 -5.16 16.03 7.20
N ASN A 120 -4.94 15.37 6.05
CA ASN A 120 -4.15 15.98 4.99
C ASN A 120 -4.94 17.06 4.23
N ILE A 121 -4.35 17.64 3.18
CA ILE A 121 -4.96 18.75 2.41
C ILE A 121 -6.23 18.36 1.64
N CYS A 122 -6.49 17.06 1.42
CA CYS A 122 -7.75 16.60 0.82
C CYS A 122 -8.79 16.12 1.85
N GLY A 123 -8.52 16.31 3.16
CA GLY A 123 -9.46 15.99 4.23
C GLY A 123 -9.45 14.54 4.70
N GLU A 124 -8.44 13.75 4.33
CA GLU A 124 -8.31 12.35 4.70
C GLU A 124 -7.37 12.17 5.91
N TYR A 125 -7.69 11.24 6.80
CA TYR A 125 -6.79 10.78 7.85
C TYR A 125 -5.82 9.71 7.34
N PHE A 126 -4.70 9.54 8.03
CA PHE A 126 -3.65 8.60 7.62
C PHE A 126 -4.10 7.13 7.63
N ASP A 127 -4.95 6.76 8.57
CA ASP A 127 -5.51 5.42 8.68
C ASP A 127 -6.31 4.99 7.44
N ALA A 128 -6.93 5.92 6.71
CA ALA A 128 -7.60 5.62 5.45
C ALA A 128 -6.64 5.07 4.38
N TYR A 129 -5.38 5.52 4.38
CA TYR A 129 -4.33 5.00 3.49
C TYR A 129 -3.83 3.63 3.95
N VAL A 130 -3.70 3.42 5.26
CA VAL A 130 -3.36 2.11 5.85
C VAL A 130 -4.42 1.08 5.47
N GLU A 131 -5.71 1.40 5.69
CA GLU A 131 -6.82 0.51 5.36
C GLU A 131 -6.88 0.22 3.84
N ALA A 132 -6.65 1.20 2.98
CA ALA A 132 -6.61 0.97 1.54
C ALA A 132 -5.51 -0.04 1.14
N VAL A 133 -4.32 0.01 1.75
CA VAL A 133 -3.28 -1.01 1.48
C VAL A 133 -3.72 -2.39 1.98
N LYS A 134 -4.40 -2.49 3.13
CA LYS A 134 -4.96 -3.76 3.64
C LYS A 134 -6.03 -4.31 2.71
N GLU A 135 -6.97 -3.47 2.27
CA GLU A 135 -8.02 -3.84 1.31
C GLU A 135 -7.45 -4.34 -0.03
N ALA A 136 -6.33 -3.75 -0.50
CA ALA A 136 -5.67 -4.15 -1.74
C ALA A 136 -5.30 -5.63 -1.77
N GLY A 137 -5.00 -6.22 -0.62
CA GLY A 137 -4.73 -7.65 -0.49
C GLY A 137 -5.88 -8.50 -0.98
N ASN A 138 -7.11 -8.16 -0.58
CA ASN A 138 -8.31 -8.86 -1.01
C ASN A 138 -8.69 -8.54 -2.46
N VAL A 139 -8.53 -7.28 -2.88
CA VAL A 139 -8.84 -6.84 -4.25
C VAL A 139 -7.99 -7.57 -5.28
N TRP A 140 -6.71 -7.77 -4.98
CA TRP A 140 -5.72 -8.28 -5.94
C TRP A 140 -5.20 -9.68 -5.64
N GLY A 141 -5.60 -10.30 -4.52
CA GLY A 141 -5.09 -11.61 -4.10
C GLY A 141 -3.56 -11.55 -3.88
N VAL A 142 -3.11 -10.63 -3.04
CA VAL A 142 -1.70 -10.48 -2.63
C VAL A 142 -1.61 -10.44 -1.10
N PRO A 143 -0.60 -11.06 -0.48
CA PRO A 143 -0.37 -10.94 0.95
C PRO A 143 -0.11 -9.50 1.37
N VAL A 144 -0.64 -9.12 2.54
CA VAL A 144 -0.38 -7.84 3.17
C VAL A 144 0.19 -8.08 4.56
N ILE A 145 1.33 -7.46 4.85
CA ILE A 145 1.88 -7.39 6.20
C ILE A 145 1.52 -6.03 6.78
N ASP A 146 0.66 -6.03 7.79
CA ASP A 146 0.19 -4.81 8.45
C ASP A 146 1.24 -4.27 9.43
N LEU A 147 2.31 -3.67 8.89
CA LEU A 147 3.38 -3.06 9.71
C LEU A 147 2.87 -1.94 10.61
N ASN A 148 1.80 -1.26 10.25
CA ASN A 148 1.17 -0.26 11.10
C ASN A 148 0.85 -0.85 12.47
N SER A 149 0.30 -2.06 12.49
CA SER A 149 -0.06 -2.79 13.70
C SER A 149 1.09 -3.64 14.26
N VAL A 150 1.66 -4.56 13.43
CA VAL A 150 2.53 -5.62 13.96
C VAL A 150 3.96 -5.15 14.26
N SER A 151 4.41 -4.01 13.76
CA SER A 151 5.73 -3.45 14.12
C SER A 151 5.81 -3.05 15.60
N GLY A 152 4.66 -2.69 16.20
CA GLY A 152 4.59 -2.14 17.55
C GLY A 152 5.30 -0.78 17.69
N LEU A 153 5.57 -0.08 16.57
CA LEU A 153 6.17 1.25 16.55
C LEU A 153 5.08 2.31 16.50
N ASN A 154 5.04 3.21 17.48
CA ASN A 154 4.10 4.32 17.52
C ASN A 154 4.80 5.60 18.03
N PRO A 155 5.14 6.57 17.14
CA PRO A 155 5.83 7.79 17.50
C PRO A 155 4.99 8.79 18.30
N MET A 156 3.70 8.54 18.49
CA MET A 156 2.83 9.32 19.37
C MET A 156 3.04 8.97 20.85
N VAL A 157 3.75 7.87 21.13
CA VAL A 157 4.10 7.43 22.50
C VAL A 157 5.50 7.87 22.83
N GLU A 158 5.66 8.77 23.81
CA GLU A 158 6.95 9.39 24.20
C GLU A 158 8.04 8.35 24.47
N ALA A 159 7.71 7.26 25.15
CA ALA A 159 8.66 6.18 25.48
C ALA A 159 9.20 5.42 24.24
N GLN A 160 8.55 5.58 23.08
CA GLN A 160 8.97 4.94 21.83
C GLN A 160 9.77 5.86 20.89
N LEU A 161 9.97 7.11 21.25
CA LEU A 161 10.73 8.06 20.43
C LEU A 161 12.18 7.61 20.12
N PRO A 162 12.88 6.81 20.94
CA PRO A 162 14.19 6.27 20.58
C PRO A 162 14.19 5.39 19.31
N TYR A 163 13.03 4.83 18.91
CA TYR A 163 12.89 4.06 17.67
C TYR A 163 12.72 4.94 16.43
N PHE A 164 12.72 6.26 16.57
CA PHE A 164 12.58 7.21 15.47
C PHE A 164 13.83 8.06 15.31
N HIS A 165 14.05 8.56 14.10
CA HIS A 165 15.32 9.18 13.69
C HIS A 165 15.73 10.37 14.56
N ASP A 166 14.78 11.27 14.84
CA ASP A 166 15.01 12.40 15.76
C ASP A 166 13.71 12.79 16.47
N LYS A 167 13.74 12.80 17.80
CA LYS A 167 12.57 13.10 18.63
C LYS A 167 12.03 14.52 18.49
N ALA A 168 12.81 15.46 18.01
CA ALA A 168 12.42 16.85 17.85
C ALA A 168 11.99 17.17 16.41
N THR A 169 12.67 16.59 15.42
CA THR A 169 12.55 17.00 14.02
C THR A 169 12.11 15.89 13.06
N ASP A 170 12.23 14.61 13.47
CA ASP A 170 11.87 13.50 12.58
C ASP A 170 11.33 12.30 13.35
N ARG A 171 10.04 12.35 13.65
CA ARG A 171 9.27 11.24 14.23
C ARG A 171 8.52 10.44 13.14
N LEU A 172 8.97 10.54 11.90
CA LEU A 172 8.41 9.85 10.73
C LEU A 172 9.26 8.65 10.34
N HIS A 173 10.59 8.85 10.24
CA HIS A 173 11.49 7.80 9.83
C HIS A 173 11.99 7.00 11.05
N PRO A 174 12.00 5.67 10.99
CA PRO A 174 12.59 4.84 12.03
C PRO A 174 14.11 5.10 12.19
N SER A 175 14.59 5.09 13.44
CA SER A 175 16.03 5.02 13.77
C SER A 175 16.61 3.66 13.36
N THR A 176 17.90 3.45 13.60
CA THR A 176 18.54 2.12 13.41
C THR A 176 17.82 1.06 14.24
N GLU A 177 17.52 1.32 15.49
CA GLU A 177 16.82 0.41 16.39
C GLU A 177 15.38 0.17 15.94
N GLY A 178 14.71 1.20 15.39
CA GLY A 178 13.40 1.08 14.77
C GLY A 178 13.42 0.19 13.53
N GLN A 179 14.43 0.35 12.68
CA GLN A 179 14.62 -0.48 11.48
C GLN A 179 14.93 -1.94 11.83
N GLU A 180 15.78 -2.19 12.85
CA GLU A 180 16.06 -3.54 13.34
C GLU A 180 14.79 -4.23 13.86
N ARG A 181 13.96 -3.51 14.60
CA ARG A 181 12.66 -4.00 15.07
C ARG A 181 11.73 -4.33 13.89
N MET A 182 11.65 -3.45 12.89
CA MET A 182 10.89 -3.72 11.66
C MET A 182 11.41 -4.95 10.93
N ALA A 183 12.73 -5.07 10.77
CA ALA A 183 13.37 -6.20 10.07
C ALA A 183 13.06 -7.52 10.78
N ALA A 184 13.15 -7.57 12.10
CA ALA A 184 12.78 -8.74 12.89
C ALA A 184 11.31 -9.11 12.70
N THR A 185 10.39 -8.13 12.74
CA THR A 185 8.97 -8.35 12.49
C THR A 185 8.73 -8.89 11.07
N LEU A 186 9.33 -8.26 10.05
CA LEU A 186 9.20 -8.69 8.66
C LEU A 186 9.72 -10.11 8.45
N MET A 187 10.84 -10.48 9.04
CA MET A 187 11.40 -11.82 8.94
C MET A 187 10.38 -12.88 9.37
N TYR A 188 9.74 -12.71 10.53
CA TYR A 188 8.73 -13.66 11.03
C TYR A 188 7.47 -13.67 10.16
N GLN A 189 7.02 -12.52 9.67
CA GLN A 189 5.85 -12.44 8.81
C GLN A 189 6.10 -13.08 7.43
N LEU A 190 7.27 -12.85 6.84
CA LEU A 190 7.64 -13.42 5.54
C LEU A 190 7.81 -14.93 5.60
N LEU A 191 8.33 -15.49 6.71
CA LEU A 191 8.44 -16.94 6.92
C LEU A 191 7.07 -17.65 6.93
N ALA A 192 5.99 -16.94 7.23
CA ALA A 192 4.63 -17.47 7.19
C ALA A 192 4.00 -17.48 5.79
N LEU A 193 4.63 -16.83 4.81
CA LEU A 193 4.15 -16.79 3.43
C LEU A 193 4.70 -17.97 2.63
N PRO A 194 3.93 -18.46 1.63
CA PRO A 194 4.41 -19.53 0.78
C PRO A 194 5.66 -19.09 0.01
N VAL A 195 6.69 -19.90 0.09
CA VAL A 195 7.84 -19.83 -0.82
C VAL A 195 7.50 -20.74 -2.00
N LYS A 196 7.83 -20.32 -3.21
CA LYS A 196 7.69 -21.18 -4.39
C LYS A 196 8.48 -22.44 -4.28
#